data_fd4903220c61954e195c630c3f2c4e9d
#
_entry.id   fd4903220c61954e195c630c3f2c4e9d
#
_cell.length_a   1.000
_cell.length_b   1.000
_cell.length_c   1.000
_cell.angle_alpha   90.00
_cell.angle_beta   90.00
_cell.angle_gamma   90.00
#
_symmetry.space_group_name_H-M   'P 1'
#
loop_
_entity.id
_entity.type
_entity.pdbx_description
1 polymer ?
#
loop_
_entity_poly.entity_id
_entity_poly.type
_entity_poly.pdbx_seq_one_letter_code
_entity_poly.pdbx_strand_id
1 'polypeptide(L)'
;VRRVLAALLAAPLMAMPLVAQAAPDPELHIESVTLNKTSVAVSGLNTAPIMVTVKGKYDADENTPVNVILERTGGSGQLSQMLSTNLVRNEAAGTWSGPLNVPSTANGTFKVIGLVTGPFFPPSPPIYDVTPYAGPSIAVTGTHQPRITAVVTPKVVPFNQLYSIKWAVSDAQTGKPYGTRLRVFLGTNSSCVEYFGPRSTNLTDTNGVVTKAYPGVSMAPITCLLLPGTPDAIGWLSFVPARPGIVSAAPAKSSAPVGTVVPVNGSVQGAPYSCPVHLQRLYGATQWRTVSSATVRQSGRFTVNAQPAYQGTIPYRASFPKCRNWQAGVSKAFSIRGT
;
A
#
# COMPACT_ATOMS: atom_id res chain seq x y z
N VAL A 1 -5.39 59.17 -24.12
CA VAL A 1 -6.12 58.51 -23.04
C VAL A 1 -6.18 57.03 -23.36
N ARG A 2 -5.26 56.21 -22.81
CA ARG A 2 -5.27 54.74 -22.94
C ARG A 2 -5.95 54.13 -21.70
N ARG A 3 -7.08 53.46 -21.89
CA ARG A 3 -7.77 52.68 -20.86
C ARG A 3 -7.15 51.29 -20.83
N VAL A 4 -6.56 50.90 -19.70
CA VAL A 4 -6.11 49.56 -19.40
C VAL A 4 -7.30 48.84 -18.74
N LEU A 5 -7.82 47.78 -19.41
CA LEU A 5 -8.77 46.86 -18.80
C LEU A 5 -7.96 45.82 -18.03
N ALA A 6 -8.14 45.78 -16.71
CA ALA A 6 -7.66 44.69 -15.86
C ALA A 6 -8.69 43.55 -15.88
N ALA A 7 -8.31 42.42 -16.47
CA ALA A 7 -9.11 41.19 -16.40
C ALA A 7 -8.78 40.45 -15.10
N LEU A 8 -9.76 40.38 -14.20
CA LEU A 8 -9.72 39.56 -13.00
C LEU A 8 -9.94 38.06 -13.42
N LEU A 9 -8.87 37.27 -13.34
CA LEU A 9 -8.94 35.83 -13.46
C LEU A 9 -9.45 35.26 -12.13
N ALA A 10 -10.72 34.88 -12.09
CA ALA A 10 -11.27 34.07 -11.01
C ALA A 10 -10.80 32.62 -11.19
N ALA A 11 -9.85 32.18 -10.35
CA ALA A 11 -9.46 30.78 -10.26
C ALA A 11 -10.58 29.97 -9.57
N PRO A 12 -11.00 28.82 -10.11
CA PRO A 12 -11.95 27.96 -9.43
C PRO A 12 -11.24 27.34 -8.20
N LEU A 13 -11.78 27.61 -7.01
CA LEU A 13 -11.43 26.84 -5.80
C LEU A 13 -11.89 25.38 -6.04
N MET A 14 -10.96 24.48 -6.30
CA MET A 14 -11.22 23.06 -6.21
C MET A 14 -11.48 22.71 -4.74
N ALA A 15 -12.74 22.45 -4.41
CA ALA A 15 -13.11 21.85 -3.13
C ALA A 15 -12.47 20.45 -3.09
N MET A 16 -11.38 20.30 -2.34
CA MET A 16 -10.87 18.98 -1.98
C MET A 16 -11.94 18.27 -1.15
N PRO A 17 -12.27 17.00 -1.44
CA PRO A 17 -13.17 16.26 -0.57
C PRO A 17 -12.51 16.20 0.80
N LEU A 18 -13.18 16.77 1.81
CA LEU A 18 -12.87 16.54 3.21
C LEU A 18 -12.99 15.03 3.44
N VAL A 19 -11.86 14.36 3.65
CA VAL A 19 -11.87 13.01 4.19
C VAL A 19 -12.57 13.14 5.54
N ALA A 20 -13.72 12.51 5.69
CA ALA A 20 -14.44 12.47 6.95
C ALA A 20 -13.48 11.89 8.00
N GLN A 21 -12.97 12.72 8.89
CA GLN A 21 -12.28 12.24 10.07
C GLN A 21 -13.33 11.57 10.94
N ALA A 22 -13.03 10.34 11.35
CA ALA A 22 -13.84 9.62 12.30
C ALA A 22 -14.08 10.52 13.55
N ALA A 23 -15.30 10.54 14.06
CA ALA A 23 -15.63 11.38 15.20
C ALA A 23 -14.97 10.82 16.48
N PRO A 24 -14.43 11.67 17.36
CA PRO A 24 -13.94 11.23 18.65
C PRO A 24 -15.01 10.44 19.41
N ASP A 25 -14.60 9.40 20.13
CA ASP A 25 -15.52 8.66 21.01
C ASP A 25 -15.98 9.58 22.14
N PRO A 26 -17.26 9.98 22.19
CA PRO A 26 -17.75 10.96 23.16
C PRO A 26 -17.78 10.41 24.58
N GLU A 27 -17.69 9.11 24.77
CA GLU A 27 -17.76 8.45 26.08
C GLU A 27 -16.38 8.27 26.73
N LEU A 28 -15.29 8.50 25.96
CA LEU A 28 -13.92 8.42 26.45
C LEU A 28 -13.40 9.80 26.92
N HIS A 29 -13.35 9.98 28.24
CA HIS A 29 -12.84 11.21 28.89
C HIS A 29 -11.40 10.98 29.34
N ILE A 30 -10.44 11.66 28.71
CA ILE A 30 -8.99 11.50 28.98
C ILE A 30 -8.53 12.69 29.81
N GLU A 31 -8.02 12.42 31.02
CA GLU A 31 -7.42 13.44 31.89
C GLU A 31 -5.92 13.59 31.61
N SER A 32 -5.21 12.47 31.50
CA SER A 32 -3.78 12.49 31.21
C SER A 32 -3.28 11.18 30.58
N VAL A 33 -2.22 11.29 29.79
CA VAL A 33 -1.44 10.15 29.29
C VAL A 33 0.02 10.37 29.71
N THR A 34 0.63 9.36 30.30
CA THR A 34 2.03 9.41 30.74
C THR A 34 2.81 8.23 30.19
N LEU A 35 4.10 8.47 29.93
CA LEU A 35 5.07 7.47 29.58
C LEU A 35 6.15 7.43 30.69
N ASN A 36 6.54 6.24 31.13
CA ASN A 36 7.54 6.12 32.19
C ASN A 36 8.98 6.42 31.73
N LYS A 37 9.18 6.64 30.41
CA LYS A 37 10.47 7.02 29.81
C LYS A 37 10.24 8.07 28.72
N THR A 38 11.18 8.98 28.58
CA THR A 38 11.20 10.00 27.51
C THR A 38 12.14 9.61 26.37
N SER A 39 12.97 8.59 26.57
CA SER A 39 13.86 8.04 25.54
C SER A 39 14.13 6.56 25.75
N VAL A 40 14.41 5.85 24.65
CA VAL A 40 14.85 4.44 24.63
C VAL A 40 15.85 4.21 23.51
N ALA A 41 16.80 3.30 23.75
CA ALA A 41 17.71 2.76 22.74
C ALA A 41 17.36 1.30 22.47
N VAL A 42 17.23 0.92 21.21
CA VAL A 42 16.84 -0.44 20.80
C VAL A 42 17.68 -0.88 19.62
N SER A 43 18.15 -2.10 19.63
CA SER A 43 19.02 -2.63 18.57
C SER A 43 18.50 -3.95 17.98
N GLY A 44 18.64 -4.09 16.66
CA GLY A 44 18.36 -5.32 15.93
C GLY A 44 16.89 -5.71 15.99
N LEU A 45 16.64 -6.95 16.34
CA LEU A 45 15.31 -7.56 16.42
C LEU A 45 14.67 -7.45 17.82
N ASN A 46 15.29 -6.68 18.73
CA ASN A 46 14.79 -6.49 20.07
C ASN A 46 13.69 -5.41 20.11
N THR A 47 12.95 -5.42 21.21
CA THR A 47 12.03 -4.36 21.61
C THR A 47 12.40 -3.87 23.01
N ALA A 48 12.15 -2.58 23.28
CA ALA A 48 12.32 -2.00 24.62
C ALA A 48 10.93 -1.67 25.19
N PRO A 49 10.52 -2.24 26.33
CA PRO A 49 9.24 -1.93 26.94
C PRO A 49 9.29 -0.56 27.60
N ILE A 50 8.24 0.22 27.36
CA ILE A 50 7.90 1.41 28.12
C ILE A 50 6.50 1.22 28.68
N MET A 51 6.25 1.74 29.89
CA MET A 51 4.91 1.73 30.50
C MET A 51 4.15 2.94 30.07
N VAL A 52 2.96 2.71 29.53
CA VAL A 52 1.96 3.74 29.21
C VAL A 52 0.90 3.72 30.30
N THR A 53 0.54 4.88 30.83
CA THR A 53 -0.57 5.02 31.77
C THR A 53 -1.50 6.13 31.27
N VAL A 54 -2.78 5.79 31.17
CA VAL A 54 -3.87 6.70 30.85
C VAL A 54 -4.71 6.89 32.09
N LYS A 55 -4.94 8.13 32.50
CA LYS A 55 -5.92 8.48 33.52
C LYS A 55 -7.16 9.05 32.86
N GLY A 56 -8.33 8.57 33.30
CA GLY A 56 -9.58 9.01 32.69
C GLY A 56 -10.74 8.08 33.02
N LYS A 57 -11.86 8.29 32.31
CA LYS A 57 -13.11 7.53 32.44
C LYS A 57 -13.65 7.14 31.09
N TYR A 58 -14.30 5.99 31.02
CA TYR A 58 -15.05 5.54 29.86
C TYR A 58 -16.47 5.18 30.30
N ASP A 59 -17.46 5.92 29.80
CA ASP A 59 -18.82 5.83 30.30
C ASP A 59 -19.63 4.67 29.74
N ALA A 60 -19.27 4.15 28.55
CA ALA A 60 -20.02 3.05 27.93
C ALA A 60 -19.77 1.69 28.60
N ASP A 61 -18.50 1.30 28.80
CA ASP A 61 -18.09 0.06 29.42
C ASP A 61 -16.68 0.17 29.98
N GLU A 62 -16.56 0.19 31.30
CA GLU A 62 -15.28 0.32 32.01
C GLU A 62 -14.27 -0.79 31.70
N ASN A 63 -14.74 -1.97 31.24
CA ASN A 63 -13.89 -3.10 30.87
C ASN A 63 -13.36 -3.01 29.42
N THR A 64 -13.84 -2.06 28.65
CA THR A 64 -13.36 -1.89 27.28
C THR A 64 -11.87 -1.56 27.26
N PRO A 65 -11.05 -2.32 26.52
CA PRO A 65 -9.62 -2.04 26.42
C PRO A 65 -9.39 -0.71 25.71
N VAL A 66 -8.40 0.03 26.22
CA VAL A 66 -7.94 1.28 25.63
C VAL A 66 -6.51 1.08 25.10
N ASN A 67 -6.22 1.65 23.94
CA ASN A 67 -4.91 1.63 23.32
C ASN A 67 -4.46 3.06 23.00
N VAL A 68 -3.17 3.33 23.20
CA VAL A 68 -2.58 4.65 22.93
C VAL A 68 -1.83 4.60 21.60
N ILE A 69 -2.12 5.57 20.72
CA ILE A 69 -1.45 5.74 19.42
C ILE A 69 -0.37 6.79 19.55
N LEU A 70 0.83 6.44 19.09
CA LEU A 70 1.93 7.36 18.92
C LEU A 70 2.26 7.51 17.44
N GLU A 71 2.41 8.73 16.96
CA GLU A 71 2.81 9.05 15.61
C GLU A 71 4.21 9.66 15.58
N ARG A 72 4.98 9.32 14.53
CA ARG A 72 6.33 9.86 14.37
C ARG A 72 6.26 11.34 13.95
N THR A 73 6.89 12.19 14.74
CA THR A 73 6.99 13.63 14.49
C THR A 73 8.39 14.05 13.98
N GLY A 74 9.37 13.16 14.07
CA GLY A 74 10.73 13.44 13.60
C GLY A 74 11.56 12.17 13.40
N GLY A 75 12.66 12.27 12.64
CA GLY A 75 13.53 11.13 12.32
C GLY A 75 13.10 10.33 11.09
N SER A 76 13.76 9.20 10.85
CA SER A 76 13.68 8.42 9.59
C SER A 76 13.54 6.90 9.80
N GLY A 77 12.88 6.44 10.85
CA GLY A 77 12.60 5.02 11.07
C GLY A 77 11.61 4.44 10.05
N GLN A 78 11.46 3.12 10.06
CA GLN A 78 10.55 2.41 9.14
C GLN A 78 9.08 2.56 9.57
N LEU A 79 8.81 2.60 10.89
CA LEU A 79 7.45 2.77 11.42
C LEU A 79 7.07 4.25 11.47
N SER A 80 5.88 4.58 11.02
CA SER A 80 5.27 5.91 11.17
C SER A 80 4.41 6.02 12.42
N GLN A 81 3.89 4.91 12.92
CA GLN A 81 3.03 4.83 14.10
C GLN A 81 3.43 3.66 14.99
N MET A 82 3.15 3.78 16.28
CA MET A 82 3.20 2.71 17.27
C MET A 82 1.89 2.68 18.05
N LEU A 83 1.52 1.50 18.52
CA LEU A 83 0.32 1.29 19.31
C LEU A 83 0.70 0.57 20.62
N SER A 84 0.11 0.96 21.74
CA SER A 84 0.27 0.20 22.98
C SER A 84 -0.42 -1.17 22.88
N THR A 85 -0.11 -2.08 23.79
CA THR A 85 -0.98 -3.23 24.05
C THR A 85 -2.35 -2.74 24.55
N ASN A 86 -3.34 -3.63 24.60
CA ASN A 86 -4.56 -3.36 25.34
C ASN A 86 -4.18 -3.00 26.78
N LEU A 87 -4.44 -1.75 27.17
CA LEU A 87 -4.14 -1.28 28.50
C LEU A 87 -5.15 -1.86 29.49
N VAL A 88 -4.67 -2.31 30.66
CA VAL A 88 -5.49 -2.94 31.68
C VAL A 88 -6.05 -1.86 32.61
N ARG A 89 -7.36 -1.93 32.86
CA ARG A 89 -8.07 -1.00 33.78
C ARG A 89 -7.72 -1.31 35.24
N ASN A 90 -7.41 -0.25 35.99
CA ASN A 90 -7.41 -0.26 37.44
C ASN A 90 -8.49 0.71 37.90
N GLU A 91 -9.63 0.17 38.32
CA GLU A 91 -10.81 0.95 38.71
C GLU A 91 -10.53 1.86 39.92
N ALA A 92 -9.86 1.33 40.94
CA ALA A 92 -9.56 2.09 42.15
C ALA A 92 -8.70 3.35 41.91
N ALA A 93 -7.81 3.26 40.88
CA ALA A 93 -6.95 4.37 40.49
C ALA A 93 -7.55 5.25 39.38
N GLY A 94 -8.62 4.81 38.72
CA GLY A 94 -9.18 5.49 37.55
C GLY A 94 -8.21 5.51 36.36
N THR A 95 -7.40 4.44 36.18
CA THR A 95 -6.34 4.40 35.17
C THR A 95 -6.37 3.13 34.34
N TRP A 96 -5.88 3.22 33.09
CA TRP A 96 -5.47 2.08 32.29
C TRP A 96 -3.96 2.08 32.18
N SER A 97 -3.31 0.94 32.29
CA SER A 97 -1.87 0.84 32.13
C SER A 97 -1.43 -0.43 31.41
N GLY A 98 -0.32 -0.36 30.73
CA GLY A 98 0.26 -1.48 30.02
C GLY A 98 1.53 -1.14 29.26
N PRO A 99 2.25 -2.13 28.76
CA PRO A 99 3.49 -1.91 28.03
C PRO A 99 3.22 -1.46 26.59
N LEU A 100 4.11 -0.60 26.09
CA LEU A 100 4.38 -0.38 24.68
C LEU A 100 5.78 -0.92 24.41
N ASN A 101 5.88 -1.94 23.55
CA ASN A 101 7.16 -2.56 23.19
C ASN A 101 7.74 -1.87 21.96
N VAL A 102 8.63 -0.92 22.18
CA VAL A 102 9.23 -0.08 21.13
C VAL A 102 10.27 -0.87 20.35
N PRO A 103 10.11 -1.10 19.02
CA PRO A 103 11.10 -1.81 18.21
C PRO A 103 12.20 -0.86 17.68
N SER A 104 13.33 -1.43 17.25
CA SER A 104 14.42 -0.65 16.63
C SER A 104 14.00 0.11 15.38
N THR A 105 12.97 -0.40 14.66
CA THR A 105 12.41 0.20 13.44
C THR A 105 11.61 1.49 13.70
N ALA A 106 11.30 1.78 14.98
CA ALA A 106 10.67 3.02 15.40
C ALA A 106 11.69 4.17 15.60
N ASN A 107 12.87 4.11 14.99
CA ASN A 107 13.87 5.18 15.11
C ASN A 107 13.29 6.56 14.80
N GLY A 108 13.48 7.53 15.71
CA GLY A 108 12.94 8.88 15.60
C GLY A 108 12.22 9.37 16.86
N THR A 109 11.49 10.46 16.74
CA THR A 109 10.65 11.01 17.82
C THR A 109 9.20 10.70 17.55
N PHE A 110 8.52 10.14 18.55
CA PHE A 110 7.10 9.82 18.51
C PHE A 110 6.34 10.62 19.55
N LYS A 111 5.13 11.00 19.21
CA LYS A 111 4.24 11.75 20.11
C LYS A 111 2.90 11.03 20.21
N VAL A 112 2.33 10.95 21.40
CA VAL A 112 0.96 10.49 21.58
C VAL A 112 0.03 11.46 20.87
N ILE A 113 -0.81 10.94 19.96
CA ILE A 113 -1.76 11.72 19.16
C ILE A 113 -3.21 11.41 19.50
N GLY A 114 -3.47 10.30 20.19
CA GLY A 114 -4.82 9.90 20.55
C GLY A 114 -4.91 8.50 21.11
N LEU A 115 -6.15 8.12 21.41
CA LEU A 115 -6.50 6.82 21.95
C LEU A 115 -7.58 6.17 21.07
N VAL A 116 -7.64 4.85 21.11
CA VAL A 116 -8.74 4.06 20.54
C VAL A 116 -9.29 3.13 21.58
N THR A 117 -10.61 2.92 21.55
CA THR A 117 -11.35 2.00 22.41
C THR A 117 -11.61 0.70 21.64
N GLY A 118 -11.73 -0.40 22.38
CA GLY A 118 -12.04 -1.73 21.83
C GLY A 118 -10.81 -2.60 21.55
N PRO A 119 -11.03 -3.88 21.25
CA PRO A 119 -9.95 -4.82 21.00
C PRO A 119 -9.22 -4.49 19.71
N PHE A 120 -7.91 -4.35 19.79
CA PHE A 120 -7.06 -4.11 18.63
C PHE A 120 -6.36 -5.40 18.19
N PHE A 121 -6.36 -5.64 16.88
CA PHE A 121 -5.70 -6.78 16.23
C PHE A 121 -4.65 -6.27 15.24
N PRO A 122 -3.36 -6.16 15.65
CA PRO A 122 -2.28 -5.78 14.73
C PRO A 122 -2.16 -6.77 13.56
N PRO A 123 -1.68 -6.35 12.37
CA PRO A 123 -1.04 -5.08 12.02
C PRO A 123 -1.89 -4.15 11.14
N SER A 124 -3.21 -4.16 11.27
CA SER A 124 -4.03 -3.20 10.51
C SER A 124 -3.87 -1.81 11.12
N PRO A 125 -3.62 -0.76 10.29
CA PRO A 125 -3.78 0.59 10.82
C PRO A 125 -5.21 0.73 11.32
N PRO A 126 -5.43 1.41 12.45
CA PRO A 126 -6.75 1.57 13.00
C PRO A 126 -7.65 2.30 11.98
N ILE A 127 -8.71 1.60 11.54
CA ILE A 127 -9.86 2.20 10.85
C ILE A 127 -10.80 2.80 11.91
N TYR A 128 -10.33 2.89 13.16
CA TYR A 128 -11.12 3.24 14.32
C TYR A 128 -11.18 4.75 14.52
N ASP A 129 -12.24 5.16 15.13
CA ASP A 129 -12.44 6.50 15.61
C ASP A 129 -11.41 6.83 16.68
N VAL A 130 -10.38 7.57 16.28
CA VAL A 130 -9.32 8.01 17.20
C VAL A 130 -9.85 9.18 18.01
N THR A 131 -9.90 9.04 19.33
CA THR A 131 -10.12 10.18 20.23
C THR A 131 -8.83 10.98 20.34
N PRO A 132 -8.74 12.20 19.79
CA PRO A 132 -7.51 12.98 19.74
C PRO A 132 -7.04 13.36 21.14
N TYR A 133 -5.74 13.22 21.37
CA TYR A 133 -5.10 13.67 22.62
C TYR A 133 -3.65 14.08 22.36
N ALA A 134 -3.30 15.32 22.65
CA ALA A 134 -1.94 15.83 22.50
C ALA A 134 -1.10 15.45 23.72
N GLY A 135 -0.57 14.24 23.74
CA GLY A 135 0.17 13.69 24.87
C GLY A 135 1.70 13.85 24.79
N PRO A 136 2.43 13.11 25.65
CA PRO A 136 3.88 13.17 25.74
C PRO A 136 4.58 12.60 24.50
N SER A 137 5.88 12.93 24.38
CA SER A 137 6.75 12.43 23.33
C SER A 137 7.80 11.48 23.89
N ILE A 138 8.31 10.59 23.01
CA ILE A 138 9.44 9.71 23.30
C ILE A 138 10.44 9.75 22.13
N ALA A 139 11.73 9.84 22.46
CA ALA A 139 12.83 9.70 21.50
C ALA A 139 13.28 8.24 21.44
N VAL A 140 13.34 7.68 20.23
CA VAL A 140 13.77 6.30 19.99
C VAL A 140 15.07 6.31 19.18
N THR A 141 16.14 5.73 19.73
CA THR A 141 17.39 5.47 19.01
C THR A 141 17.40 4.01 18.57
N GLY A 142 17.08 3.77 17.31
CA GLY A 142 17.05 2.44 16.71
C GLY A 142 18.32 2.16 15.91
N THR A 143 19.05 1.08 16.23
CA THR A 143 20.25 0.64 15.52
C THR A 143 20.08 -0.78 15.00
N HIS A 144 20.89 -1.18 14.00
CA HIS A 144 20.85 -2.53 13.42
C HIS A 144 19.44 -2.98 13.00
N GLN A 145 18.66 -2.06 12.45
CA GLN A 145 17.27 -2.30 12.10
C GLN A 145 17.14 -3.40 11.03
N PRO A 146 16.11 -4.26 11.09
CA PRO A 146 15.87 -5.26 10.06
C PRO A 146 15.51 -4.61 8.72
N ARG A 147 16.16 -5.08 7.65
CA ARG A 147 15.83 -4.79 6.28
C ARG A 147 15.25 -6.04 5.64
N ILE A 148 14.02 -5.95 5.16
CA ILE A 148 13.35 -7.04 4.45
C ILE A 148 13.46 -6.79 2.94
N THR A 149 13.84 -7.81 2.18
CA THR A 149 13.89 -7.78 0.73
C THR A 149 13.18 -8.99 0.13
N ALA A 150 12.72 -8.87 -1.11
CA ALA A 150 12.01 -9.93 -1.81
C ALA A 150 12.48 -10.03 -3.27
N VAL A 151 12.69 -11.25 -3.73
CA VAL A 151 12.99 -11.56 -5.13
C VAL A 151 11.93 -12.53 -5.66
N VAL A 152 11.19 -12.08 -6.67
CA VAL A 152 10.12 -12.86 -7.31
C VAL A 152 10.67 -13.62 -8.49
N THR A 153 10.33 -14.91 -8.61
CA THR A 153 10.72 -15.75 -9.73
C THR A 153 9.50 -16.46 -10.31
N PRO A 154 9.16 -16.24 -11.61
CA PRO A 154 9.78 -15.28 -12.52
C PRO A 154 9.50 -13.82 -12.12
N LYS A 155 10.38 -12.87 -12.49
CA LYS A 155 10.29 -11.44 -12.14
C LYS A 155 8.96 -10.79 -12.56
N VAL A 156 8.42 -11.21 -13.70
CA VAL A 156 7.07 -10.88 -14.16
C VAL A 156 6.27 -12.17 -14.12
N VAL A 157 5.31 -12.23 -13.24
CA VAL A 157 4.53 -13.44 -12.95
C VAL A 157 3.44 -13.62 -13.99
N PRO A 158 3.46 -14.67 -14.82
CA PRO A 158 2.40 -14.94 -15.77
C PRO A 158 1.07 -15.24 -15.06
N PHE A 159 -0.05 -15.02 -15.77
CA PHE A 159 -1.36 -15.36 -15.22
C PHE A 159 -1.53 -16.86 -15.08
N ASN A 160 -2.12 -17.30 -13.99
CA ASN A 160 -2.43 -18.71 -13.69
C ASN A 160 -1.19 -19.65 -13.69
N GLN A 161 0.00 -19.11 -13.45
CA GLN A 161 1.22 -19.92 -13.32
C GLN A 161 1.81 -19.78 -11.92
N LEU A 162 2.41 -20.85 -11.44
CA LEU A 162 3.15 -20.90 -10.18
C LEU A 162 4.30 -19.89 -10.22
N TYR A 163 4.57 -19.28 -9.08
CA TYR A 163 5.73 -18.41 -8.88
C TYR A 163 6.28 -18.61 -7.46
N SER A 164 7.49 -18.19 -7.23
CA SER A 164 8.10 -18.21 -5.91
C SER A 164 8.62 -16.84 -5.52
N ILE A 165 8.66 -16.59 -4.22
CA ILE A 165 9.28 -15.41 -3.65
C ILE A 165 10.35 -15.88 -2.66
N LYS A 166 11.58 -15.44 -2.91
CA LYS A 166 12.69 -15.53 -1.98
C LYS A 166 12.74 -14.26 -1.15
N TRP A 167 12.40 -14.38 0.12
CA TRP A 167 12.47 -13.31 1.10
C TRP A 167 13.80 -13.38 1.83
N ALA A 168 14.38 -12.22 2.16
CA ALA A 168 15.58 -12.16 2.98
C ALA A 168 15.46 -11.03 4.01
N VAL A 169 15.91 -11.32 5.23
CA VAL A 169 15.97 -10.38 6.35
C VAL A 169 17.43 -10.20 6.72
N SER A 170 17.91 -8.98 6.71
CA SER A 170 19.29 -8.61 7.05
C SER A 170 19.30 -7.36 7.93
N ASP A 171 20.41 -7.13 8.60
CA ASP A 171 20.68 -5.88 9.28
C ASP A 171 20.91 -4.75 8.26
N ALA A 172 20.16 -3.68 8.37
CA ALA A 172 20.22 -2.55 7.43
C ALA A 172 21.56 -1.79 7.48
N GLN A 173 22.25 -1.78 8.62
CA GLN A 173 23.53 -1.08 8.78
C GLN A 173 24.71 -1.86 8.20
N THR A 174 24.75 -3.17 8.41
CA THR A 174 25.87 -4.01 8.01
C THR A 174 25.63 -4.75 6.70
N GLY A 175 24.38 -4.88 6.27
CA GLY A 175 23.95 -5.71 5.14
C GLY A 175 24.04 -7.21 5.42
N LYS A 176 24.48 -7.63 6.61
CA LYS A 176 24.70 -9.04 6.98
C LYS A 176 23.42 -9.65 7.58
N PRO A 177 23.24 -10.99 7.48
CA PRO A 177 22.20 -11.68 8.21
C PRO A 177 22.45 -11.63 9.72
N TYR A 178 21.40 -11.84 10.52
CA TYR A 178 21.51 -11.90 11.98
C TYR A 178 22.17 -13.18 12.52
N GLY A 179 22.51 -14.13 11.64
CA GLY A 179 23.20 -15.37 12.01
C GLY A 179 22.33 -16.42 12.70
N THR A 180 21.03 -16.14 12.86
CA THR A 180 20.07 -17.03 13.50
C THR A 180 18.85 -17.25 12.62
N ARG A 181 18.13 -18.36 12.84
CA ARG A 181 16.85 -18.59 12.18
C ARG A 181 15.80 -17.65 12.78
N LEU A 182 15.13 -16.89 11.91
CA LEU A 182 14.11 -15.91 12.31
C LEU A 182 12.72 -16.47 12.10
N ARG A 183 11.85 -16.29 13.10
CA ARG A 183 10.43 -16.52 12.95
C ARG A 183 9.83 -15.39 12.12
N VAL A 184 9.09 -15.74 11.06
CA VAL A 184 8.42 -14.79 10.18
C VAL A 184 7.01 -15.27 9.85
N PHE A 185 6.13 -14.33 9.53
CA PHE A 185 4.82 -14.63 8.97
C PHE A 185 4.82 -14.26 7.48
N LEU A 186 4.29 -15.17 6.65
CA LEU A 186 4.12 -14.94 5.22
C LEU A 186 2.63 -14.94 4.92
N GLY A 187 2.12 -13.84 4.36
CA GLY A 187 0.71 -13.66 4.05
C GLY A 187 0.45 -13.32 2.59
N THR A 188 -0.83 -13.37 2.22
CA THR A 188 -1.35 -13.02 0.89
C THR A 188 -2.31 -11.82 0.94
N ASN A 189 -2.16 -10.96 1.93
CA ASN A 189 -2.88 -9.70 2.09
C ASN A 189 -1.93 -8.58 2.56
N SER A 190 -2.40 -7.35 2.61
CA SER A 190 -1.60 -6.18 3.00
C SER A 190 -1.11 -6.22 4.45
N SER A 191 -1.82 -6.94 5.30
CA SER A 191 -1.59 -7.01 6.74
C SER A 191 -0.73 -8.21 7.17
N CYS A 192 -0.31 -9.06 6.25
CA CYS A 192 0.36 -10.34 6.55
C CYS A 192 -0.43 -11.26 7.52
N VAL A 193 -1.73 -11.08 7.58
CA VAL A 193 -2.66 -11.89 8.38
C VAL A 193 -3.46 -12.75 7.42
N GLU A 194 -3.56 -14.04 7.71
CA GLU A 194 -4.53 -14.88 7.02
C GLU A 194 -5.92 -14.57 7.59
N TYR A 195 -6.87 -14.19 6.75
CA TYR A 195 -8.20 -13.68 7.14
C TYR A 195 -9.03 -14.66 7.97
N PHE A 196 -8.73 -15.99 7.97
CA PHE A 196 -9.52 -17.01 8.61
C PHE A 196 -8.69 -18.20 9.16
N GLY A 197 -7.48 -17.94 9.68
CA GLY A 197 -6.68 -19.04 10.21
C GLY A 197 -5.54 -18.61 11.13
N PRO A 198 -4.90 -19.58 11.82
CA PRO A 198 -3.70 -19.30 12.58
C PRO A 198 -2.61 -18.78 11.63
N ARG A 199 -1.88 -17.76 12.08
CA ARG A 199 -0.76 -17.20 11.31
C ARG A 199 0.21 -18.30 10.93
N SER A 200 0.46 -18.47 9.62
CA SER A 200 1.41 -19.43 9.11
C SER A 200 2.82 -19.02 9.54
N THR A 201 3.33 -19.66 10.60
CA THR A 201 4.70 -19.45 11.10
C THR A 201 5.69 -20.12 10.15
N ASN A 202 6.64 -19.33 9.65
CA ASN A 202 7.76 -19.82 8.86
C ASN A 202 9.07 -19.48 9.57
N LEU A 203 10.11 -20.27 9.32
CA LEU A 203 11.46 -20.01 9.82
C LEU A 203 12.38 -19.74 8.63
N THR A 204 13.19 -18.68 8.72
CA THR A 204 14.29 -18.47 7.78
C THR A 204 15.39 -19.51 8.03
N ASP A 205 16.34 -19.61 7.11
CA ASP A 205 17.66 -20.19 7.39
C ASP A 205 18.52 -19.22 8.25
N THR A 206 19.74 -19.61 8.57
CA THR A 206 20.69 -18.79 9.34
C THR A 206 21.18 -17.57 8.56
N ASN A 207 21.01 -17.56 7.23
CA ASN A 207 21.27 -16.39 6.37
C ASN A 207 20.06 -15.43 6.31
N GLY A 208 19.04 -15.68 7.12
CA GLY A 208 17.82 -14.86 7.13
C GLY A 208 16.91 -15.08 5.92
N VAL A 209 17.06 -16.18 5.17
CA VAL A 209 16.35 -16.43 3.92
C VAL A 209 15.23 -17.44 4.11
N VAL A 210 14.06 -17.16 3.50
CA VAL A 210 12.96 -18.12 3.33
C VAL A 210 12.38 -17.98 1.92
N THR A 211 12.09 -19.12 1.29
CA THR A 211 11.46 -19.15 -0.04
C THR A 211 10.08 -19.79 0.07
N LYS A 212 9.05 -19.14 -0.48
CA LYS A 212 7.69 -19.67 -0.55
C LYS A 212 7.21 -19.71 -1.99
N ALA A 213 6.62 -20.83 -2.37
CA ALA A 213 5.88 -20.97 -3.63
C ALA A 213 4.44 -20.49 -3.44
N TYR A 214 3.91 -19.83 -4.46
CA TYR A 214 2.55 -19.32 -4.49
C TYR A 214 1.81 -19.90 -5.69
N PRO A 215 0.52 -20.23 -5.54
CA PRO A 215 -0.28 -20.77 -6.64
C PRO A 215 -0.46 -19.72 -7.75
N GLY A 216 -0.68 -20.20 -8.94
CA GLY A 216 -1.08 -19.36 -10.05
C GLY A 216 -2.53 -18.89 -9.86
N VAL A 217 -2.73 -17.58 -9.93
CA VAL A 217 -4.07 -16.96 -9.83
C VAL A 217 -4.24 -15.90 -10.92
N SER A 218 -5.50 -15.63 -11.28
CA SER A 218 -5.83 -14.60 -12.27
C SER A 218 -5.42 -13.19 -11.82
N MET A 219 -5.54 -12.89 -10.52
CA MET A 219 -5.02 -11.67 -9.91
C MET A 219 -3.92 -12.02 -8.92
N ALA A 220 -2.78 -11.33 -8.99
CA ALA A 220 -1.74 -11.50 -7.98
C ALA A 220 -2.23 -10.90 -6.67
N PRO A 221 -2.29 -11.69 -5.59
CA PRO A 221 -2.57 -11.15 -4.28
C PRO A 221 -1.42 -10.24 -3.84
N ILE A 222 -1.72 -9.33 -2.92
CA ILE A 222 -0.68 -8.68 -2.13
C ILE A 222 0.05 -9.80 -1.39
N THR A 223 1.36 -9.84 -1.49
CA THR A 223 2.20 -10.78 -0.73
C THR A 223 3.00 -10.02 0.29
N CYS A 224 3.19 -10.59 1.47
CA CYS A 224 3.99 -9.93 2.49
C CYS A 224 4.78 -10.90 3.36
N LEU A 225 5.86 -10.36 3.95
CA LEU A 225 6.58 -10.91 5.08
C LEU A 225 6.49 -9.94 6.25
N LEU A 226 6.18 -10.46 7.43
CA LEU A 226 6.15 -9.74 8.69
C LEU A 226 7.09 -10.40 9.69
N LEU A 227 7.92 -9.56 10.32
CA LEU A 227 8.69 -9.93 11.50
C LEU A 227 7.85 -9.65 12.74
N PRO A 228 7.45 -10.68 13.50
CA PRO A 228 6.56 -10.50 14.63
C PRO A 228 7.23 -9.74 15.77
N GLY A 229 6.47 -8.90 16.42
CA GLY A 229 6.73 -8.25 17.69
C GLY A 229 5.55 -8.45 18.64
N THR A 230 5.47 -7.69 19.70
CA THR A 230 4.38 -7.72 20.69
C THR A 230 4.09 -6.31 21.18
N PRO A 231 2.93 -5.71 20.86
CA PRO A 231 1.88 -6.20 19.95
C PRO A 231 2.23 -6.00 18.47
N ASP A 232 3.04 -4.97 18.16
CA ASP A 232 3.32 -4.54 16.80
C ASP A 232 4.42 -5.37 16.16
N ALA A 233 4.41 -5.41 14.82
CA ALA A 233 5.48 -6.00 14.05
C ALA A 233 6.79 -5.20 14.24
N ILE A 234 7.92 -5.90 14.33
CA ILE A 234 9.24 -5.26 14.29
C ILE A 234 9.49 -4.65 12.90
N GLY A 235 8.96 -5.28 11.87
CA GLY A 235 9.05 -4.78 10.50
C GLY A 235 8.22 -5.63 9.55
N TRP A 236 7.83 -5.04 8.41
CA TRP A 236 7.14 -5.77 7.35
C TRP A 236 7.49 -5.22 5.97
N LEU A 237 7.30 -6.05 4.96
CA LEU A 237 7.33 -5.67 3.55
C LEU A 237 6.15 -6.31 2.85
N SER A 238 5.33 -5.50 2.19
CA SER A 238 4.24 -5.98 1.33
C SER A 238 4.34 -5.39 -0.06
N PHE A 239 3.98 -6.17 -1.08
CA PHE A 239 3.91 -5.71 -2.47
C PHE A 239 3.03 -6.63 -3.32
N VAL A 240 2.66 -6.14 -4.50
CA VAL A 240 1.98 -6.95 -5.52
C VAL A 240 3.01 -7.33 -6.58
N PRO A 241 3.21 -8.63 -6.87
CA PRO A 241 4.12 -9.07 -7.93
C PRO A 241 3.77 -8.47 -9.30
N ALA A 242 4.80 -8.19 -10.10
CA ALA A 242 4.62 -7.63 -11.43
C ALA A 242 3.90 -8.62 -12.36
N ARG A 243 2.97 -8.13 -13.18
CA ARG A 243 2.21 -8.89 -14.17
C ARG A 243 2.49 -8.44 -15.60
N PRO A 244 2.42 -9.31 -16.61
CA PRO A 244 2.56 -8.89 -18.00
C PRO A 244 1.35 -8.06 -18.45
N GLY A 245 1.58 -7.04 -19.27
CA GLY A 245 0.54 -6.30 -19.96
C GLY A 245 0.05 -7.04 -21.20
N ILE A 246 -0.86 -7.99 -21.04
CA ILE A 246 -1.43 -8.74 -22.16
C ILE A 246 -2.65 -7.99 -22.69
N VAL A 247 -2.54 -7.49 -23.92
CA VAL A 247 -3.54 -6.64 -24.57
C VAL A 247 -4.13 -7.34 -25.78
N SER A 248 -5.44 -7.30 -25.89
CA SER A 248 -6.18 -7.66 -27.13
C SER A 248 -6.96 -6.46 -27.63
N ALA A 249 -7.04 -6.30 -28.95
CA ALA A 249 -7.86 -5.25 -29.58
C ALA A 249 -8.29 -5.66 -30.97
N ALA A 250 -9.52 -5.28 -31.33
CA ALA A 250 -10.08 -5.48 -32.67
C ALA A 250 -11.01 -4.31 -33.03
N PRO A 251 -11.04 -3.86 -34.30
CA PRO A 251 -11.95 -2.82 -34.76
C PRO A 251 -13.37 -3.38 -34.88
N ALA A 252 -14.37 -2.54 -34.63
CA ALA A 252 -15.77 -2.90 -34.85
C ALA A 252 -16.11 -3.10 -36.34
N LYS A 253 -15.34 -2.45 -37.23
CA LYS A 253 -15.43 -2.59 -38.69
C LYS A 253 -14.05 -2.62 -39.31
N SER A 254 -13.84 -3.48 -40.32
CA SER A 254 -12.58 -3.59 -41.05
C SER A 254 -12.40 -2.54 -42.14
N SER A 255 -13.47 -1.80 -42.51
CA SER A 255 -13.46 -0.69 -43.46
C SER A 255 -14.43 0.41 -43.06
N ALA A 256 -14.10 1.65 -43.41
CA ALA A 256 -14.98 2.81 -43.20
C ALA A 256 -14.54 3.97 -44.10
N PRO A 257 -15.45 4.91 -44.46
CA PRO A 257 -15.07 6.13 -45.13
C PRO A 257 -13.99 6.91 -44.38
N VAL A 258 -13.11 7.57 -45.13
CA VAL A 258 -12.10 8.47 -44.57
C VAL A 258 -12.76 9.50 -43.66
N GLY A 259 -12.17 9.72 -42.47
CA GLY A 259 -12.72 10.66 -41.47
C GLY A 259 -13.80 10.07 -40.56
N THR A 260 -14.31 8.88 -40.84
CA THR A 260 -15.32 8.22 -40.00
C THR A 260 -14.69 7.60 -38.73
N VAL A 261 -15.36 7.80 -37.59
CA VAL A 261 -14.93 7.18 -36.33
C VAL A 261 -15.29 5.69 -36.30
N VAL A 262 -14.30 4.83 -36.06
CA VAL A 262 -14.44 3.37 -35.94
C VAL A 262 -14.07 2.99 -34.51
N PRO A 263 -15.00 2.51 -33.69
CA PRO A 263 -14.66 1.98 -32.37
C PRO A 263 -13.72 0.76 -32.48
N VAL A 264 -12.68 0.77 -31.66
CA VAL A 264 -11.76 -0.37 -31.45
C VAL A 264 -11.98 -0.87 -30.03
N ASN A 265 -12.52 -2.06 -29.91
CA ASN A 265 -12.78 -2.71 -28.63
C ASN A 265 -11.63 -3.61 -28.26
N GLY A 266 -11.28 -3.63 -26.98
CA GLY A 266 -10.18 -4.46 -26.49
C GLY A 266 -10.30 -4.75 -25.02
N SER A 267 -9.30 -5.51 -24.54
CA SER A 267 -9.15 -5.83 -23.13
C SER A 267 -7.68 -5.90 -22.73
N VAL A 268 -7.43 -5.66 -21.43
CA VAL A 268 -6.16 -5.93 -20.79
C VAL A 268 -6.41 -7.00 -19.73
N GLN A 269 -5.66 -8.10 -19.81
CA GLN A 269 -5.82 -9.23 -18.90
C GLN A 269 -5.52 -8.82 -17.45
N GLY A 270 -6.33 -9.32 -16.50
CA GLY A 270 -6.20 -8.97 -15.08
C GLY A 270 -6.83 -7.64 -14.69
N ALA A 271 -7.55 -6.99 -15.61
CA ALA A 271 -8.36 -5.80 -15.38
C ALA A 271 -7.64 -4.68 -14.62
N PRO A 272 -6.54 -4.09 -15.14
CA PRO A 272 -5.86 -2.95 -14.50
C PRO A 272 -6.73 -1.68 -14.59
N TYR A 273 -7.77 -1.62 -13.76
CA TYR A 273 -8.74 -0.53 -13.73
C TYR A 273 -8.07 0.86 -13.65
N SER A 274 -8.61 1.83 -14.38
CA SER A 274 -8.11 3.20 -14.52
C SER A 274 -6.73 3.34 -15.18
N CYS A 275 -6.06 2.26 -15.60
CA CYS A 275 -4.83 2.36 -16.35
C CYS A 275 -5.09 2.82 -17.80
N PRO A 276 -4.19 3.65 -18.40
CA PRO A 276 -4.39 4.15 -19.75
C PRO A 276 -4.11 3.07 -20.81
N VAL A 277 -4.82 3.18 -21.93
CA VAL A 277 -4.56 2.46 -23.18
C VAL A 277 -4.56 3.46 -24.32
N HIS A 278 -3.58 3.32 -25.23
CA HIS A 278 -3.41 4.17 -26.39
C HIS A 278 -3.66 3.39 -27.67
N LEU A 279 -4.47 3.91 -28.57
CA LEU A 279 -4.51 3.44 -29.95
C LEU A 279 -3.37 4.08 -30.71
N GLN A 280 -2.55 3.28 -31.34
CA GLN A 280 -1.43 3.73 -32.17
C GLN A 280 -1.69 3.40 -33.63
N ARG A 281 -1.35 4.34 -34.50
CA ARG A 281 -1.33 4.17 -35.96
C ARG A 281 0.12 4.12 -36.45
N LEU A 282 0.38 3.24 -37.42
CA LEU A 282 1.70 3.15 -38.06
C LEU A 282 1.88 4.31 -39.04
N TYR A 283 2.98 5.02 -38.93
CA TYR A 283 3.45 6.05 -39.84
C TYR A 283 4.75 5.59 -40.49
N GLY A 284 4.78 5.61 -41.83
CA GLY A 284 5.90 5.03 -42.55
C GLY A 284 6.05 3.52 -42.26
N ALA A 285 7.30 3.05 -42.20
CA ALA A 285 7.56 1.62 -42.02
C ALA A 285 7.57 1.16 -40.56
N THR A 286 7.90 2.04 -39.60
CA THR A 286 8.22 1.61 -38.21
C THR A 286 7.66 2.48 -37.10
N GLN A 287 7.20 3.70 -37.39
CA GLN A 287 6.80 4.66 -36.36
C GLN A 287 5.34 4.47 -35.91
N TRP A 288 5.15 4.03 -34.70
CA TRP A 288 3.85 3.97 -34.07
C TRP A 288 3.54 5.27 -33.31
N ARG A 289 2.48 5.99 -33.68
CA ARG A 289 2.07 7.23 -33.02
C ARG A 289 0.67 7.09 -32.43
N THR A 290 0.49 7.60 -31.19
CA THR A 290 -0.80 7.61 -30.53
C THR A 290 -1.78 8.53 -31.26
N VAL A 291 -2.96 8.01 -31.56
CA VAL A 291 -4.05 8.73 -32.23
C VAL A 291 -5.32 8.85 -31.38
N SER A 292 -5.45 8.01 -30.35
CA SER A 292 -6.56 8.05 -29.42
C SER A 292 -6.16 7.38 -28.10
N SER A 293 -6.85 7.69 -27.02
CA SER A 293 -6.59 7.12 -25.69
C SER A 293 -7.89 6.89 -24.93
N ALA A 294 -7.88 5.89 -24.04
CA ALA A 294 -8.95 5.61 -23.09
C ALA A 294 -8.37 4.99 -21.82
N THR A 295 -9.20 4.72 -20.84
CA THR A 295 -8.82 3.97 -19.63
C THR A 295 -9.45 2.58 -19.62
N VAL A 296 -8.78 1.63 -18.97
CA VAL A 296 -9.31 0.29 -18.73
C VAL A 296 -10.43 0.38 -17.70
N ARG A 297 -11.58 -0.20 -18.01
CA ARG A 297 -12.76 -0.31 -17.12
C ARG A 297 -12.55 -1.43 -16.09
N GLN A 298 -13.36 -1.50 -15.04
CA GLN A 298 -13.34 -2.57 -14.04
C GLN A 298 -13.45 -3.98 -14.64
N SER A 299 -14.16 -4.12 -15.77
CA SER A 299 -14.26 -5.37 -16.52
C SER A 299 -12.99 -5.77 -17.28
N GLY A 300 -11.91 -4.98 -17.20
CA GLY A 300 -10.71 -5.16 -18.00
C GLY A 300 -10.82 -4.69 -19.44
N ARG A 301 -12.01 -4.23 -19.88
CA ARG A 301 -12.29 -3.81 -21.25
C ARG A 301 -12.01 -2.33 -21.45
N PHE A 302 -11.71 -1.97 -22.69
CA PHE A 302 -11.59 -0.58 -23.12
C PHE A 302 -12.21 -0.39 -24.52
N THR A 303 -12.49 0.84 -24.90
CA THR A 303 -12.86 1.24 -26.25
C THR A 303 -12.08 2.50 -26.59
N VAL A 304 -11.34 2.47 -27.69
CA VAL A 304 -10.62 3.61 -28.27
C VAL A 304 -11.12 3.85 -29.70
N ASN A 305 -11.01 5.06 -30.21
CA ASN A 305 -11.54 5.43 -31.51
C ASN A 305 -10.44 5.53 -32.56
N ALA A 306 -10.53 4.73 -33.62
CA ALA A 306 -9.75 4.89 -34.82
C ALA A 306 -10.50 5.82 -35.80
N GLN A 307 -9.72 6.55 -36.60
CA GLN A 307 -10.27 7.36 -37.69
C GLN A 307 -9.36 7.17 -38.92
N PRO A 308 -9.79 6.46 -39.97
CA PRO A 308 -9.03 6.33 -41.20
C PRO A 308 -8.72 7.70 -41.76
N ALA A 309 -7.43 7.99 -41.99
CA ALA A 309 -6.99 9.31 -42.40
C ALA A 309 -6.81 9.45 -43.92
N TYR A 310 -6.82 8.34 -44.65
CA TYR A 310 -6.67 8.27 -46.11
C TYR A 310 -7.25 6.98 -46.66
N GLN A 311 -7.46 6.93 -47.97
CA GLN A 311 -7.90 5.72 -48.65
C GLN A 311 -6.79 4.68 -48.67
N GLY A 312 -7.15 3.42 -48.40
CA GLY A 312 -6.22 2.31 -48.34
C GLY A 312 -6.14 1.62 -46.98
N THR A 313 -5.23 0.68 -46.83
CA THR A 313 -5.05 -0.14 -45.63
C THR A 313 -4.20 0.57 -44.60
N ILE A 314 -4.76 0.83 -43.43
CA ILE A 314 -4.09 1.60 -42.37
C ILE A 314 -3.89 0.70 -41.16
N PRO A 315 -2.63 0.40 -40.76
CA PRO A 315 -2.33 -0.44 -39.60
C PRO A 315 -2.51 0.34 -38.28
N TYR A 316 -3.08 -0.35 -37.30
CA TYR A 316 -3.27 0.09 -35.93
C TYR A 316 -2.86 -0.98 -34.95
N ARG A 317 -2.55 -0.59 -33.71
CA ARG A 317 -2.42 -1.47 -32.54
C ARG A 317 -2.86 -0.74 -31.28
N ALA A 318 -3.28 -1.48 -30.25
CA ALA A 318 -3.47 -0.93 -28.92
C ALA A 318 -2.15 -1.08 -28.12
N SER A 319 -1.73 -0.04 -27.42
CA SER A 319 -0.56 -0.01 -26.56
C SER A 319 -0.99 0.29 -25.14
N PHE A 320 -0.61 -0.57 -24.21
CA PHE A 320 -0.80 -0.41 -22.78
C PHE A 320 0.56 -0.06 -22.17
N PRO A 321 0.79 1.14 -21.63
CA PRO A 321 2.03 1.51 -20.96
C PRO A 321 2.12 0.80 -19.62
N LYS A 322 3.33 0.75 -19.02
CA LYS A 322 3.50 0.27 -17.65
C LYS A 322 2.60 1.06 -16.70
N CYS A 323 1.80 0.35 -15.92
CA CYS A 323 0.88 0.97 -14.97
C CYS A 323 0.81 0.12 -13.69
N ARG A 324 1.11 0.73 -12.54
CA ARG A 324 1.17 0.04 -11.23
C ARG A 324 2.08 -1.19 -11.31
N ASN A 325 1.56 -2.39 -11.02
CA ASN A 325 2.29 -3.66 -11.10
C ASN A 325 2.21 -4.36 -12.48
N TRP A 326 1.52 -3.80 -13.47
CA TRP A 326 1.50 -4.31 -14.84
C TRP A 326 2.62 -3.74 -15.69
N GLN A 327 3.33 -4.64 -16.40
CA GLN A 327 4.31 -4.24 -17.40
C GLN A 327 3.61 -3.71 -18.66
N ALA A 328 4.35 -2.96 -19.46
CA ALA A 328 3.85 -2.51 -20.76
C ALA A 328 3.55 -3.70 -21.69
N GLY A 329 2.57 -3.52 -22.57
CA GLY A 329 2.23 -4.50 -23.59
C GLY A 329 1.58 -3.87 -24.81
N VAL A 330 1.54 -4.61 -25.90
CA VAL A 330 0.88 -4.19 -27.13
C VAL A 330 0.03 -5.33 -27.69
N SER A 331 -1.09 -4.98 -28.34
CA SER A 331 -1.92 -5.95 -29.06
C SER A 331 -1.22 -6.42 -30.34
N LYS A 332 -1.72 -7.51 -30.92
CA LYS A 332 -1.46 -7.76 -32.35
C LYS A 332 -1.93 -6.53 -33.16
N ALA A 333 -1.16 -6.21 -34.21
CA ALA A 333 -1.56 -5.19 -35.15
C ALA A 333 -2.79 -5.65 -35.96
N PHE A 334 -3.67 -4.73 -36.26
CA PHE A 334 -4.84 -4.94 -37.13
C PHE A 334 -4.93 -3.77 -38.13
N SER A 335 -5.72 -3.94 -39.17
CA SER A 335 -5.88 -2.90 -40.19
C SER A 335 -7.33 -2.46 -40.31
N ILE A 336 -7.54 -1.18 -40.63
CA ILE A 336 -8.81 -0.62 -41.08
C ILE A 336 -8.58 -0.04 -42.47
N ARG A 337 -9.44 -0.42 -43.44
CA ARG A 337 -9.39 0.13 -44.80
C ARG A 337 -10.20 1.42 -44.86
N GLY A 338 -9.55 2.53 -45.18
CA GLY A 338 -10.21 3.79 -45.53
C GLY A 338 -10.77 3.69 -46.95
N THR A 339 -12.04 3.99 -47.12
CA THR A 339 -12.75 4.00 -48.41
C THR A 339 -13.21 5.38 -48.81
#